data_f939c261ad389d643f14cbf22b374b41
#
_entry.id   f939c261ad389d643f14cbf22b374b41
#
_cell.length_a   1.000
_cell.length_b   1.000
_cell.length_c   1.000
_cell.angle_alpha   90.00
_cell.angle_beta   90.00
_cell.angle_gamma   90.00
#
_symmetry.space_group_name_H-M   'P 1'
#
loop_
_entity.id
_entity.type
_entity.pdbx_description
1 polymer ?
#
loop_
_entity_poly.entity_id
_entity_poly.type
_entity_poly.pdbx_seq_one_letter_code
_entity_poly.pdbx_strand_id
1 'polypeptide(L)'
;MRHGKDDETRFGGWSVYGLTDEGRAQAERAAESLVGNGISHIFSSDLARARETAEIAGKQLSLSVYLLPEFREVNNGVLAGMPKTEAAEKYPGLWFASLGFDEPYPSGESPATFYKRICLAWTNFKVVVSENKMTPLLVTHGGVINAILCIENGAEFTNKSLTYRIPHAGIVEIK
;
A
#
# COMPACT_ATOMS: atom_id res chain seq x y z
N MET A 1 -4.77 5.32 3.91
CA MET A 1 -5.86 4.61 3.18
C MET A 1 -5.29 3.49 2.34
N ARG A 2 -5.89 2.29 2.35
CA ARG A 2 -5.54 1.22 1.42
C ARG A 2 -6.24 1.45 0.08
N HIS A 3 -5.58 1.12 -1.04
CA HIS A 3 -6.19 1.16 -2.38
C HIS A 3 -7.50 0.34 -2.44
N GLY A 4 -8.39 0.68 -3.38
CA GLY A 4 -9.59 -0.10 -3.70
C GLY A 4 -9.25 -1.49 -4.24
N LYS A 5 -10.25 -2.35 -4.42
CA LYS A 5 -10.05 -3.74 -4.88
C LYS A 5 -9.40 -3.78 -6.27
N ASP A 6 -8.35 -4.59 -6.39
CA ASP A 6 -7.68 -4.95 -7.63
C ASP A 6 -8.00 -6.42 -8.01
N ASP A 7 -7.38 -6.95 -9.07
CA ASP A 7 -7.59 -8.33 -9.50
C ASP A 7 -6.91 -9.33 -8.54
N GLU A 8 -7.69 -9.87 -7.61
CA GLU A 8 -7.23 -10.85 -6.62
C GLU A 8 -6.89 -12.24 -7.18
N THR A 9 -7.14 -12.51 -8.47
CA THR A 9 -6.70 -13.75 -9.12
C THR A 9 -5.23 -13.76 -9.44
N ARG A 10 -4.57 -12.59 -9.32
CA ARG A 10 -3.15 -12.36 -9.60
C ARG A 10 -2.40 -11.94 -8.34
N PHE A 11 -1.09 -12.08 -8.39
CA PHE A 11 -0.21 -11.48 -7.40
C PHE A 11 -0.12 -9.96 -7.61
N GLY A 12 -0.38 -9.18 -6.56
CA GLY A 12 -0.21 -7.73 -6.57
C GLY A 12 1.28 -7.34 -6.63
N GLY A 13 1.86 -7.04 -5.48
CA GLY A 13 3.24 -6.52 -5.42
C GLY A 13 3.43 -5.32 -6.33
N TRP A 14 4.46 -5.33 -7.18
CA TRP A 14 4.73 -4.29 -8.18
C TRP A 14 4.03 -4.55 -9.52
N SER A 15 2.84 -5.14 -9.50
CA SER A 15 2.03 -5.31 -10.72
C SER A 15 1.59 -3.98 -11.32
N VAL A 16 1.32 -3.99 -12.63
CA VAL A 16 0.85 -2.81 -13.38
C VAL A 16 -0.68 -2.66 -13.38
N TYR A 17 -1.41 -3.61 -12.78
CA TYR A 17 -2.86 -3.64 -12.80
C TYR A 17 -3.47 -2.57 -11.90
N GLY A 18 -4.54 -1.94 -12.40
CA GLY A 18 -5.35 -0.94 -11.70
C GLY A 18 -6.49 -1.56 -10.88
N LEU A 19 -7.49 -0.74 -10.59
CA LEU A 19 -8.68 -1.14 -9.85
C LEU A 19 -9.65 -1.95 -10.71
N THR A 20 -10.43 -2.81 -10.05
CA THR A 20 -11.68 -3.34 -10.61
C THR A 20 -12.78 -2.26 -10.52
N ASP A 21 -13.94 -2.49 -11.19
CA ASP A 21 -15.10 -1.58 -11.06
C ASP A 21 -15.60 -1.52 -9.61
N GLU A 22 -15.58 -2.66 -8.91
CA GLU A 22 -15.87 -2.71 -7.48
C GLU A 22 -14.88 -1.85 -6.68
N GLY A 23 -13.58 -1.93 -7.02
CA GLY A 23 -12.51 -1.14 -6.39
C GLY A 23 -12.69 0.37 -6.60
N ARG A 24 -13.13 0.80 -7.79
CA ARG A 24 -13.46 2.20 -8.08
C ARG A 24 -14.62 2.68 -7.21
N ALA A 25 -15.70 1.91 -7.17
CA ALA A 25 -16.86 2.24 -6.32
C ALA A 25 -16.50 2.26 -4.82
N GLN A 26 -15.57 1.40 -4.36
CA GLN A 26 -15.05 1.45 -2.99
C GLN A 26 -14.26 2.74 -2.75
N ALA A 27 -13.41 3.15 -3.69
CA ALA A 27 -12.61 4.38 -3.59
C ALA A 27 -13.49 5.64 -3.57
N GLU A 28 -14.56 5.69 -4.38
CA GLU A 28 -15.53 6.78 -4.39
C GLU A 28 -16.22 6.95 -3.03
N ARG A 29 -16.78 5.87 -2.48
CA ARG A 29 -17.42 5.91 -1.15
C ARG A 29 -16.45 6.32 -0.04
N ALA A 30 -15.21 5.84 -0.09
CA ALA A 30 -14.20 6.23 0.89
C ALA A 30 -13.83 7.71 0.75
N ALA A 31 -13.70 8.22 -0.48
CA ALA A 31 -13.42 9.63 -0.74
C ALA A 31 -14.56 10.54 -0.25
N GLU A 32 -15.81 10.15 -0.46
CA GLU A 32 -16.98 10.88 0.07
C GLU A 32 -16.92 11.02 1.59
N SER A 33 -16.50 9.98 2.32
CA SER A 33 -16.38 10.01 3.79
C SER A 33 -15.29 10.95 4.30
N LEU A 34 -14.37 11.36 3.42
CA LEU A 34 -13.26 12.28 3.75
C LEU A 34 -13.62 13.76 3.52
N VAL A 35 -14.75 14.06 2.89
CA VAL A 35 -15.19 15.45 2.68
C VAL A 35 -15.42 16.13 4.03
N GLY A 36 -14.82 17.31 4.20
CA GLY A 36 -14.92 18.08 5.43
C GLY A 36 -13.95 17.68 6.55
N ASN A 37 -13.13 16.64 6.36
CA ASN A 37 -12.18 16.19 7.40
C ASN A 37 -10.85 16.99 7.40
N GLY A 38 -10.77 18.10 6.66
CA GLY A 38 -9.60 18.98 6.68
C GLY A 38 -8.37 18.44 5.96
N ILE A 39 -8.52 17.41 5.12
CA ILE A 39 -7.41 16.89 4.30
C ILE A 39 -6.85 18.03 3.42
N SER A 40 -5.54 18.26 3.51
CA SER A 40 -4.87 19.34 2.78
C SER A 40 -4.03 18.86 1.59
N HIS A 41 -3.55 17.63 1.62
CA HIS A 41 -2.67 17.04 0.60
C HIS A 41 -2.99 15.56 0.40
N ILE A 42 -2.82 15.07 -0.83
CA ILE A 42 -2.94 13.65 -1.16
C ILE A 42 -1.62 13.14 -1.69
N PHE A 43 -1.08 12.14 -1.03
CA PHE A 43 0.10 11.40 -1.44
C PHE A 43 -0.30 9.96 -1.79
N SER A 44 0.37 9.36 -2.75
CA SER A 44 0.06 7.99 -3.17
C SER A 44 1.30 7.22 -3.58
N SER A 45 1.31 5.91 -3.30
CA SER A 45 2.13 5.01 -4.10
C SER A 45 1.82 5.21 -5.58
N ASP A 46 2.82 5.12 -6.43
CA ASP A 46 2.69 5.27 -7.88
C ASP A 46 2.20 4.01 -8.61
N LEU A 47 2.01 2.88 -7.89
CA LEU A 47 1.39 1.69 -8.47
C LEU A 47 -0.06 1.97 -8.89
N ALA A 48 -0.44 1.49 -10.08
CA ALA A 48 -1.68 1.87 -10.77
C ALA A 48 -2.93 1.85 -9.86
N ARG A 49 -3.15 0.78 -9.07
CA ARG A 49 -4.31 0.66 -8.16
C ARG A 49 -4.34 1.70 -7.05
N ALA A 50 -3.16 2.09 -6.50
CA ALA A 50 -3.09 3.11 -5.46
C ALA A 50 -3.25 4.51 -6.07
N ARG A 51 -2.57 4.78 -7.18
CA ARG A 51 -2.70 6.02 -7.92
C ARG A 51 -4.14 6.28 -8.34
N GLU A 52 -4.81 5.30 -8.96
CA GLU A 52 -6.21 5.42 -9.39
C GLU A 52 -7.15 5.70 -8.21
N THR A 53 -6.94 5.03 -7.06
CA THR A 53 -7.66 5.32 -5.82
C THR A 53 -7.44 6.76 -5.35
N ALA A 54 -6.21 7.23 -5.38
CA ALA A 54 -5.86 8.59 -4.97
C ALA A 54 -6.42 9.65 -5.93
N GLU A 55 -6.41 9.38 -7.25
CA GLU A 55 -7.00 10.28 -8.26
C GLU A 55 -8.52 10.42 -8.07
N ILE A 56 -9.22 9.34 -7.70
CA ILE A 56 -10.65 9.39 -7.35
C ILE A 56 -10.85 10.28 -6.13
N ALA A 57 -10.06 10.09 -5.07
CA ALA A 57 -10.11 10.94 -3.88
C ALA A 57 -9.75 12.40 -4.21
N GLY A 58 -8.75 12.62 -5.07
CA GLY A 58 -8.34 13.95 -5.51
C GLY A 58 -9.44 14.73 -6.21
N LYS A 59 -10.21 14.07 -7.08
CA LYS A 59 -11.39 14.67 -7.73
C LYS A 59 -12.44 15.09 -6.70
N GLN A 60 -12.77 14.21 -5.75
CA GLN A 60 -13.78 14.45 -4.72
C GLN A 60 -13.39 15.58 -3.76
N LEU A 61 -12.12 15.65 -3.40
CA LEU A 61 -11.58 16.63 -2.44
C LEU A 61 -11.04 17.90 -3.11
N SER A 62 -11.02 17.96 -4.45
CA SER A 62 -10.42 19.06 -5.25
C SER A 62 -8.94 19.28 -4.91
N LEU A 63 -8.18 18.20 -4.72
CA LEU A 63 -6.76 18.21 -4.39
C LEU A 63 -5.91 17.47 -5.44
N SER A 64 -4.70 17.96 -5.66
CA SER A 64 -3.69 17.29 -6.48
C SER A 64 -3.11 16.08 -5.77
N VAL A 65 -2.70 15.06 -6.55
CA VAL A 65 -2.06 13.83 -6.05
C VAL A 65 -0.55 13.91 -6.29
N TYR A 66 0.24 13.66 -5.26
CA TYR A 66 1.69 13.57 -5.30
C TYR A 66 2.12 12.10 -5.18
N LEU A 67 2.91 11.62 -6.14
CA LEU A 67 3.32 10.22 -6.20
C LEU A 67 4.62 10.00 -5.42
N LEU A 68 4.62 9.00 -4.54
CA LEU A 68 5.70 8.59 -3.68
C LEU A 68 6.03 7.10 -3.88
N PRO A 69 6.96 6.75 -4.80
CA PRO A 69 7.32 5.35 -5.09
C PRO A 69 7.83 4.56 -3.88
N GLU A 70 8.38 5.25 -2.88
CA GLU A 70 8.83 4.64 -1.63
C GLU A 70 7.71 3.97 -0.82
N PHE A 71 6.44 4.30 -1.09
CA PHE A 71 5.28 3.64 -0.48
C PHE A 71 4.64 2.55 -1.35
N ARG A 72 5.36 2.03 -2.35
CA ARG A 72 4.94 0.83 -3.09
C ARG A 72 4.81 -0.38 -2.15
N GLU A 73 3.95 -1.32 -2.51
CA GLU A 73 3.86 -2.64 -1.86
C GLU A 73 5.20 -3.39 -1.96
N VAL A 74 5.34 -4.52 -1.28
CA VAL A 74 6.50 -5.37 -1.43
C VAL A 74 6.75 -5.70 -2.90
N ASN A 75 8.01 -5.57 -3.34
CA ASN A 75 8.41 -6.04 -4.65
C ASN A 75 8.49 -7.57 -4.64
N ASN A 76 7.46 -8.22 -5.13
CA ASN A 76 7.40 -9.68 -5.24
C ASN A 76 8.07 -10.23 -6.52
N GLY A 77 8.87 -9.41 -7.21
CA GLY A 77 9.74 -9.80 -8.30
C GLY A 77 9.00 -10.52 -9.41
N VAL A 78 9.43 -11.76 -9.71
CA VAL A 78 8.87 -12.59 -10.79
C VAL A 78 7.38 -12.89 -10.63
N LEU A 79 6.83 -12.76 -9.43
CA LEU A 79 5.40 -12.97 -9.18
C LEU A 79 4.53 -11.75 -9.50
N ALA A 80 5.11 -10.55 -9.72
CA ALA A 80 4.34 -9.33 -9.94
C ALA A 80 3.39 -9.46 -11.14
N GLY A 81 2.07 -9.42 -10.88
CA GLY A 81 1.03 -9.56 -11.90
C GLY A 81 0.78 -10.98 -12.42
N MET A 82 1.55 -11.96 -11.96
CA MET A 82 1.38 -13.37 -12.38
C MET A 82 0.05 -13.94 -11.87
N PRO A 83 -0.72 -14.69 -12.71
CA PRO A 83 -1.87 -15.44 -12.22
C PRO A 83 -1.47 -16.40 -11.09
N LYS A 84 -2.29 -16.49 -10.04
CA LYS A 84 -1.98 -17.36 -8.88
C LYS A 84 -1.89 -18.84 -9.25
N THR A 85 -2.65 -19.29 -10.25
CA THR A 85 -2.57 -20.65 -10.80
C THR A 85 -1.21 -20.91 -11.43
N GLU A 86 -0.73 -20.00 -12.28
CA GLU A 86 0.60 -20.09 -12.91
C GLU A 86 1.73 -20.04 -11.88
N ALA A 87 1.60 -19.18 -10.88
CA ALA A 87 2.58 -19.08 -9.81
C ALA A 87 2.65 -20.37 -8.97
N ALA A 88 1.51 -21.03 -8.72
CA ALA A 88 1.48 -22.30 -7.99
C ALA A 88 2.20 -23.42 -8.74
N GLU A 89 2.19 -23.40 -10.07
CA GLU A 89 2.89 -24.37 -10.92
C GLU A 89 4.39 -24.06 -11.02
N LYS A 90 4.76 -22.79 -11.28
CA LYS A 90 6.15 -22.39 -11.54
C LYS A 90 6.97 -22.14 -10.27
N TYR A 91 6.32 -21.70 -9.20
CA TYR A 91 6.94 -21.31 -7.94
C TYR A 91 6.16 -21.88 -6.75
N PRO A 92 6.02 -23.21 -6.63
CA PRO A 92 5.23 -23.84 -5.59
C PRO A 92 5.70 -23.43 -4.19
N GLY A 93 4.77 -22.98 -3.36
CA GLY A 93 5.05 -22.57 -1.99
C GLY A 93 5.73 -21.19 -1.82
N LEU A 94 5.95 -20.43 -2.90
CA LEU A 94 6.56 -19.10 -2.82
C LEU A 94 5.50 -18.04 -2.48
N TRP A 95 5.48 -17.61 -1.22
CA TRP A 95 4.60 -16.58 -0.68
C TRP A 95 5.40 -15.66 0.24
N PHE A 96 4.90 -14.45 0.50
CA PHE A 96 5.55 -13.54 1.44
C PHE A 96 5.79 -14.19 2.81
N ALA A 97 4.82 -14.94 3.31
CA ALA A 97 4.94 -15.63 4.59
C ALA A 97 5.85 -16.88 4.56
N SER A 98 6.16 -17.45 3.40
CA SER A 98 7.09 -18.60 3.32
C SER A 98 8.56 -18.18 3.38
N LEU A 99 8.88 -16.96 2.94
CA LEU A 99 10.26 -16.46 2.93
C LEU A 99 10.87 -16.39 4.33
N GLY A 100 12.17 -16.65 4.43
CA GLY A 100 12.97 -16.19 5.55
C GLY A 100 12.97 -14.66 5.62
N PHE A 101 13.20 -14.05 6.79
CA PHE A 101 13.09 -12.60 6.94
C PHE A 101 14.04 -11.83 6.01
N ASP A 102 15.26 -12.35 5.82
CA ASP A 102 16.26 -11.79 4.91
C ASP A 102 16.25 -12.43 3.49
N GLU A 103 15.39 -13.41 3.26
CA GLU A 103 15.28 -14.11 1.98
C GLU A 103 14.46 -13.28 0.98
N PRO A 104 15.04 -12.84 -0.16
CA PRO A 104 14.32 -12.07 -1.15
C PRO A 104 13.44 -12.95 -2.06
N TYR A 105 12.36 -12.39 -2.57
CA TYR A 105 11.74 -12.93 -3.77
C TYR A 105 12.74 -12.96 -4.94
N PRO A 106 12.65 -13.93 -5.84
CA PRO A 106 13.43 -13.88 -7.09
C PRO A 106 13.19 -12.55 -7.82
N SER A 107 14.26 -11.78 -8.03
CA SER A 107 14.20 -10.41 -8.60
C SER A 107 13.35 -9.41 -7.81
N GLY A 108 13.18 -9.63 -6.50
CA GLY A 108 12.34 -8.78 -5.66
C GLY A 108 12.99 -8.42 -4.32
N GLU A 109 12.16 -7.99 -3.38
CA GLU A 109 12.56 -7.62 -2.01
C GLU A 109 12.46 -8.80 -1.05
N SER A 110 13.30 -8.80 -0.01
CA SER A 110 13.07 -9.60 1.19
C SER A 110 12.09 -8.87 2.14
N PRO A 111 11.46 -9.58 3.10
CA PRO A 111 10.70 -8.94 4.18
C PRO A 111 11.50 -7.85 4.91
N ALA A 112 12.78 -8.10 5.18
CA ALA A 112 13.68 -7.15 5.84
C ALA A 112 13.91 -5.88 5.01
N THR A 113 14.21 -6.01 3.72
CA THR A 113 14.45 -4.86 2.83
C THR A 113 13.18 -4.05 2.60
N PHE A 114 12.03 -4.71 2.45
CA PHE A 114 10.73 -4.06 2.41
C PHE A 114 10.47 -3.24 3.68
N TYR A 115 10.60 -3.86 4.86
CA TYR A 115 10.34 -3.18 6.13
C TYR A 115 11.29 -2.00 6.34
N LYS A 116 12.59 -2.18 6.05
CA LYS A 116 13.58 -1.08 6.15
C LYS A 116 13.23 0.09 5.24
N ARG A 117 12.77 -0.17 3.99
CA ARG A 117 12.32 0.88 3.07
C ARG A 117 11.14 1.64 3.64
N ILE A 118 10.15 0.94 4.21
CA ILE A 118 8.97 1.60 4.79
C ILE A 118 9.34 2.38 6.05
N CYS A 119 10.23 1.87 6.91
CA CYS A 119 10.72 2.63 8.09
C CYS A 119 11.33 3.98 7.67
N LEU A 120 12.21 3.97 6.67
CA LEU A 120 12.86 5.18 6.18
C LEU A 120 11.86 6.14 5.53
N ALA A 121 11.01 5.62 4.63
CA ALA A 121 10.00 6.41 3.94
C ALA A 121 9.03 7.08 4.93
N TRP A 122 8.55 6.31 5.92
CA TRP A 122 7.63 6.81 6.93
C TRP A 122 8.24 7.86 7.84
N THR A 123 9.49 7.66 8.28
CA THR A 123 10.22 8.65 9.09
C THR A 123 10.37 9.97 8.34
N ASN A 124 10.82 9.94 7.09
CA ASN A 124 10.97 11.13 6.26
C ASN A 124 9.62 11.82 5.99
N PHE A 125 8.57 11.02 5.71
CA PHE A 125 7.23 11.54 5.47
C PHE A 125 6.68 12.29 6.68
N LYS A 126 6.84 11.75 7.90
CA LYS A 126 6.41 12.44 9.13
C LYS A 126 7.11 13.78 9.33
N VAL A 127 8.41 13.88 9.03
CA VAL A 127 9.15 15.15 9.11
C VAL A 127 8.53 16.18 8.17
N VAL A 128 8.37 15.83 6.89
CA VAL A 128 7.79 16.73 5.88
C VAL A 128 6.37 17.17 6.26
N VAL A 129 5.54 16.26 6.72
CA VAL A 129 4.16 16.55 7.16
C VAL A 129 4.16 17.52 8.34
N SER A 130 5.01 17.28 9.34
CA SER A 130 5.10 18.12 10.54
C SER A 130 5.62 19.53 10.22
N GLU A 131 6.71 19.65 9.47
CA GLU A 131 7.31 20.94 9.11
C GLU A 131 6.36 21.83 8.31
N ASN A 132 5.52 21.23 7.46
CA ASN A 132 4.58 21.95 6.62
C ASN A 132 3.14 21.99 7.20
N LYS A 133 2.92 21.49 8.40
CA LYS A 133 1.60 21.45 9.09
C LYS A 133 0.49 20.87 8.23
N MET A 134 0.80 19.80 7.53
CA MET A 134 -0.15 19.13 6.60
C MET A 134 -1.10 18.22 7.37
N THR A 135 -2.31 18.06 6.84
CA THR A 135 -3.22 16.94 7.14
C THR A 135 -3.29 16.05 5.88
N PRO A 136 -2.35 15.11 5.70
CA PRO A 136 -2.25 14.35 4.47
C PRO A 136 -3.18 13.16 4.45
N LEU A 137 -3.66 12.80 3.24
CA LEU A 137 -4.14 11.46 2.91
C LEU A 137 -3.00 10.71 2.21
N LEU A 138 -2.50 9.63 2.78
CA LEU A 138 -1.58 8.70 2.11
C LEU A 138 -2.34 7.49 1.60
N VAL A 139 -2.38 7.30 0.28
CA VAL A 139 -2.98 6.12 -0.37
C VAL A 139 -1.88 5.11 -0.71
N THR A 140 -1.98 3.91 -0.16
CA THR A 140 -0.96 2.87 -0.30
C THR A 140 -1.57 1.47 -0.20
N HIS A 141 -0.83 0.47 0.30
CA HIS A 141 -1.13 -0.96 0.22
C HIS A 141 -1.24 -1.59 1.61
N GLY A 142 -1.81 -2.79 1.66
CA GLY A 142 -2.07 -3.49 2.92
C GLY A 142 -0.80 -3.81 3.70
N GLY A 143 0.26 -4.28 3.04
CA GLY A 143 1.54 -4.58 3.68
C GLY A 143 2.24 -3.33 4.20
N VAL A 144 2.18 -2.23 3.45
CA VAL A 144 2.74 -0.93 3.85
C VAL A 144 2.03 -0.38 5.08
N ILE A 145 0.68 -0.39 5.08
CA ILE A 145 -0.09 0.10 6.25
C ILE A 145 0.19 -0.76 7.48
N ASN A 146 0.27 -2.09 7.32
CA ASN A 146 0.66 -2.97 8.44
C ASN A 146 2.04 -2.61 9.00
N ALA A 147 3.03 -2.38 8.13
CA ALA A 147 4.38 -1.98 8.55
C ALA A 147 4.36 -0.62 9.28
N ILE A 148 3.67 0.39 8.74
CA ILE A 148 3.52 1.71 9.38
C ILE A 148 2.86 1.59 10.75
N LEU A 149 1.77 0.82 10.87
CA LEU A 149 1.09 0.64 12.15
C LEU A 149 1.93 -0.15 13.17
N CYS A 150 2.76 -1.09 12.72
CA CYS A 150 3.74 -1.73 13.60
C CYS A 150 4.74 -0.71 14.15
N ILE A 151 5.26 0.20 13.30
CA ILE A 151 6.19 1.26 13.72
C ILE A 151 5.52 2.19 14.74
N GLU A 152 4.32 2.69 14.45
CA GLU A 152 3.63 3.66 15.31
C GLU A 152 3.20 3.08 16.66
N ASN A 153 2.86 1.80 16.71
CA ASN A 153 2.42 1.15 17.95
C ASN A 153 3.53 0.35 18.66
N GLY A 154 4.78 0.41 18.18
CA GLY A 154 5.88 -0.38 18.76
C GLY A 154 5.68 -1.89 18.69
N ALA A 155 4.87 -2.36 17.72
CA ALA A 155 4.63 -3.78 17.50
C ALA A 155 5.71 -4.41 16.63
N GLU A 156 6.03 -5.67 16.85
CA GLU A 156 6.96 -6.41 16.01
C GLU A 156 6.37 -6.60 14.60
N PHE A 157 7.15 -6.24 13.58
CA PHE A 157 6.82 -6.55 12.21
C PHE A 157 7.33 -7.95 11.85
N THR A 158 6.44 -8.76 11.30
CA THR A 158 6.79 -10.07 10.76
C THR A 158 6.12 -10.28 9.40
N ASN A 159 6.75 -11.07 8.52
CA ASN A 159 6.12 -11.52 7.28
C ASN A 159 5.22 -12.75 7.47
N LYS A 160 5.22 -13.38 8.65
CA LYS A 160 4.46 -14.62 8.91
C LYS A 160 2.96 -14.36 9.09
N SER A 161 2.60 -13.17 9.57
CA SER A 161 1.20 -12.75 9.75
C SER A 161 1.07 -11.23 9.66
N LEU A 162 -0.13 -10.76 9.34
CA LEU A 162 -0.46 -9.34 9.45
C LEU A 162 -1.01 -9.05 10.84
N THR A 163 -0.34 -8.16 11.57
CA THR A 163 -0.82 -7.64 12.86
C THR A 163 -2.05 -6.75 12.65
N TYR A 164 -2.01 -5.93 11.59
CA TYR A 164 -3.08 -5.01 11.23
C TYR A 164 -3.63 -5.32 9.85
N ARG A 165 -4.93 -5.60 9.76
CA ARG A 165 -5.62 -5.89 8.49
C ARG A 165 -6.58 -4.76 8.16
N ILE A 166 -6.28 -4.03 7.10
CA ILE A 166 -7.12 -2.95 6.60
C ILE A 166 -7.82 -3.43 5.32
N PRO A 167 -9.15 -3.35 5.24
CA PRO A 167 -9.89 -3.76 4.04
C PRO A 167 -9.56 -2.84 2.85
N HIS A 168 -9.92 -3.24 1.63
CA HIS A 168 -9.80 -2.38 0.45
C HIS A 168 -10.56 -1.07 0.66
N ALA A 169 -9.98 0.04 0.23
CA ALA A 169 -10.43 1.41 0.48
C ALA A 169 -10.58 1.79 1.96
N GLY A 170 -10.15 0.92 2.90
CA GLY A 170 -10.19 1.22 4.33
C GLY A 170 -9.26 2.37 4.71
N ILE A 171 -9.71 3.20 5.62
CA ILE A 171 -9.01 4.37 6.13
C ILE A 171 -8.63 4.10 7.58
N VAL A 172 -7.44 4.48 7.96
CA VAL A 172 -6.96 4.49 9.34
C VAL A 172 -6.33 5.86 9.63
N GLU A 173 -6.71 6.46 10.72
CA GLU A 173 -6.10 7.69 11.21
C GLU A 173 -4.91 7.35 12.11
N ILE A 174 -3.80 8.05 11.91
CA ILE A 174 -2.59 7.95 12.73
C ILE A 174 -2.43 9.31 13.42
N LYS A 175 -2.41 9.30 14.74
CA LYS A 175 -2.32 10.50 15.59
C LYS A 175 -0.89 10.79 15.98
#